data_6c3747e16a8f95bbe622002b4aeef82b
#
_entry.id   6c3747e16a8f95bbe622002b4aeef82b
#
_cell.length_a   1.000
_cell.length_b   1.000
_cell.length_c   1.000
_cell.angle_alpha   90.00
_cell.angle_beta   90.00
_cell.angle_gamma   90.00
#
_symmetry.space_group_name_H-M   'P 1'
#
loop_
_entity.id
_entity.type
_entity.pdbx_description
1 polymer ?
#
loop_
_entity_poly.entity_id
_entity_poly.type
_entity_poly.pdbx_seq_one_letter_code
_entity_poly.pdbx_strand_id
1 'polypeptide(L)'
;LLPMLLTAFTNITEKNAGTFTIYFSTISWIYISLILFFIIAKNMRDLLEKIKQETNIVYNQSLLGDTNENDSTKLTLIELIETRQKIQEMQSTIKRMIQSEKQQKQELMFQVSAAAHDLKTPLTIIQGNAQFLQSMDISGNIGQCLGDIELASQQLNRYFNQLINYSKTFYNDTSNWENLSSDYLLELFEQEIKLITDKKANIQFSNNLPTPIYLTLNLNLFLRATLNIINNAIDHSKSNYPVIRVDYKLIDNKFYISIWNSDSSFSENLLEKYGLLFYQDKQATNSEQGNHFGIGLAFVKRVAKIHGGQVNLRNFENGALVTISMPV
;
A
#
# COMPACT_ATOMS: atom_id res chain seq x y z
N LEU A 1 -59.44 -30.19 -31.84
CA LEU A 1 -59.96 -30.85 -30.61
C LEU A 1 -61.48 -30.66 -30.50
N LEU A 2 -62.05 -29.45 -30.66
CA LEU A 2 -63.49 -29.17 -30.58
C LEU A 2 -64.34 -29.98 -31.60
N PRO A 3 -63.93 -30.13 -32.91
CA PRO A 3 -64.66 -30.93 -33.87
C PRO A 3 -64.66 -32.45 -33.54
N MET A 4 -63.55 -32.96 -33.03
CA MET A 4 -63.50 -34.37 -32.62
C MET A 4 -64.35 -34.69 -31.38
N LEU A 5 -64.47 -33.75 -30.49
CA LEU A 5 -65.35 -33.90 -29.34
C LEU A 5 -66.89 -33.85 -29.75
N LEU A 6 -67.25 -33.04 -30.75
CA LEU A 6 -68.61 -32.95 -31.27
C LEU A 6 -69.01 -34.24 -31.99
N THR A 7 -68.10 -34.88 -32.78
CA THR A 7 -68.44 -36.14 -33.45
C THR A 7 -68.53 -37.35 -32.49
N ALA A 8 -67.73 -37.31 -31.38
CA ALA A 8 -67.91 -38.30 -30.31
C ALA A 8 -69.24 -38.15 -29.55
N PHE A 9 -69.74 -36.93 -29.47
CA PHE A 9 -71.04 -36.65 -28.78
C PHE A 9 -72.30 -37.21 -29.51
N THR A 10 -72.21 -37.30 -30.83
CA THR A 10 -73.37 -37.76 -31.67
C THR A 10 -73.51 -39.26 -31.71
N ASN A 11 -72.54 -40.04 -31.25
CA ASN A 11 -72.56 -41.53 -31.30
C ASN A 11 -72.78 -42.22 -29.93
N ILE A 12 -73.18 -41.48 -28.88
CA ILE A 12 -73.35 -42.04 -27.55
C ILE A 12 -74.77 -42.65 -27.42
N THR A 13 -74.88 -43.96 -27.28
CA THR A 13 -76.09 -44.63 -26.87
C THR A 13 -76.31 -44.49 -25.35
N GLU A 14 -77.56 -44.48 -24.87
CA GLU A 14 -77.91 -44.30 -23.44
C GLU A 14 -77.10 -45.20 -22.49
N LYS A 15 -76.67 -46.39 -22.95
CA LYS A 15 -75.91 -47.36 -22.16
C LYS A 15 -74.51 -46.97 -21.84
N ASN A 16 -73.87 -46.01 -22.62
CA ASN A 16 -72.48 -45.54 -22.47
C ASN A 16 -72.44 -44.12 -21.91
N ALA A 17 -73.54 -43.48 -21.61
CA ALA A 17 -73.55 -42.10 -21.14
C ALA A 17 -72.78 -41.89 -19.82
N GLY A 18 -72.84 -42.83 -18.89
CA GLY A 18 -72.18 -42.77 -17.60
C GLY A 18 -70.65 -42.87 -17.73
N THR A 19 -70.16 -43.74 -18.61
CA THR A 19 -68.69 -43.85 -18.84
C THR A 19 -68.15 -42.64 -19.58
N PHE A 20 -68.86 -42.05 -20.51
CA PHE A 20 -68.50 -40.85 -21.23
C PHE A 20 -68.40 -39.64 -20.29
N THR A 21 -69.35 -39.45 -19.37
CA THR A 21 -69.30 -38.34 -18.39
C THR A 21 -68.04 -38.45 -17.50
N ILE A 22 -67.71 -39.68 -17.09
CA ILE A 22 -66.51 -39.90 -16.28
C ILE A 22 -65.20 -39.53 -17.11
N TYR A 23 -65.05 -40.01 -18.33
CA TYR A 23 -63.92 -39.68 -19.19
C TYR A 23 -63.87 -38.16 -19.51
N PHE A 24 -64.99 -37.54 -19.80
CA PHE A 24 -65.03 -36.10 -20.05
C PHE A 24 -64.67 -35.29 -18.82
N SER A 25 -65.13 -35.69 -17.65
CA SER A 25 -64.75 -35.04 -16.38
C SER A 25 -63.26 -35.20 -16.11
N THR A 26 -62.69 -36.40 -16.27
CA THR A 26 -61.25 -36.63 -16.03
C THR A 26 -60.33 -35.83 -17.00
N ILE A 27 -60.71 -35.78 -18.29
CA ILE A 27 -59.99 -34.98 -19.30
C ILE A 27 -60.09 -33.50 -18.99
N SER A 28 -61.28 -33.03 -18.56
CA SER A 28 -61.44 -31.61 -18.16
C SER A 28 -60.56 -31.25 -16.95
N TRP A 29 -60.51 -32.12 -15.94
CA TRP A 29 -59.62 -31.90 -14.79
C TRP A 29 -58.15 -31.90 -15.16
N ILE A 30 -57.71 -32.79 -16.05
CA ILE A 30 -56.34 -32.82 -16.56
C ILE A 30 -56.04 -31.52 -17.31
N TYR A 31 -56.97 -31.03 -18.15
CA TYR A 31 -56.78 -29.80 -18.91
C TYR A 31 -56.69 -28.57 -18.00
N ILE A 32 -57.55 -28.49 -17.01
CA ILE A 32 -57.53 -27.41 -16.01
C ILE A 32 -56.23 -27.44 -15.22
N SER A 33 -55.79 -28.65 -14.80
CA SER A 33 -54.51 -28.82 -14.09
C SER A 33 -53.31 -28.39 -14.92
N LEU A 34 -53.30 -28.71 -16.22
CA LEU A 34 -52.25 -28.26 -17.15
C LEU A 34 -52.24 -26.75 -17.31
N ILE A 35 -53.39 -26.12 -17.47
CA ILE A 35 -53.47 -24.64 -17.55
C ILE A 35 -52.95 -24.03 -16.27
N LEU A 36 -53.36 -24.52 -15.13
CA LEU A 36 -52.95 -24.03 -13.83
C LEU A 36 -51.43 -24.20 -13.64
N PHE A 37 -50.88 -25.34 -14.05
CA PHE A 37 -49.45 -25.60 -14.05
C PHE A 37 -48.70 -24.57 -14.93
N PHE A 38 -49.16 -24.32 -16.13
CA PHE A 38 -48.50 -23.35 -17.03
C PHE A 38 -48.57 -21.92 -16.47
N ILE A 39 -49.70 -21.51 -15.85
CA ILE A 39 -49.85 -20.22 -15.20
C ILE A 39 -48.84 -20.10 -14.02
N ILE A 40 -48.80 -21.11 -13.17
CA ILE A 40 -47.87 -21.13 -12.03
C ILE A 40 -46.40 -21.12 -12.53
N ALA A 41 -46.05 -21.95 -13.52
CA ALA A 41 -44.74 -22.01 -14.07
C ALA A 41 -44.31 -20.68 -14.72
N LYS A 42 -45.20 -19.97 -15.40
CA LYS A 42 -44.96 -18.65 -15.93
C LYS A 42 -44.70 -17.65 -14.82
N ASN A 43 -45.59 -17.57 -13.84
CA ASN A 43 -45.44 -16.63 -12.71
C ASN A 43 -44.14 -16.89 -11.92
N MET A 44 -43.77 -18.17 -11.71
CA MET A 44 -42.52 -18.53 -11.06
C MET A 44 -41.29 -18.06 -11.87
N ARG A 45 -41.35 -18.21 -13.20
CA ARG A 45 -40.25 -17.73 -14.06
C ARG A 45 -40.12 -16.21 -13.99
N ASP A 46 -41.22 -15.50 -14.13
CA ASP A 46 -41.23 -14.04 -14.05
C ASP A 46 -40.72 -13.54 -12.68
N LEU A 47 -41.07 -14.23 -11.60
CA LEU A 47 -40.56 -13.94 -10.26
C LEU A 47 -39.06 -14.19 -10.14
N LEU A 48 -38.54 -15.33 -10.66
CA LEU A 48 -37.13 -15.66 -10.63
C LEU A 48 -36.31 -14.67 -11.46
N GLU A 49 -36.76 -14.26 -12.63
CA GLU A 49 -36.13 -13.25 -13.45
C GLU A 49 -36.07 -11.91 -12.71
N LYS A 50 -37.12 -11.52 -12.04
CA LYS A 50 -37.19 -10.30 -11.24
C LYS A 50 -36.19 -10.34 -10.06
N ILE A 51 -36.18 -11.43 -9.30
CA ILE A 51 -35.18 -11.64 -8.22
C ILE A 51 -33.77 -11.53 -8.76
N LYS A 52 -33.44 -12.18 -9.89
CA LYS A 52 -32.15 -12.14 -10.52
C LYS A 52 -31.76 -10.72 -10.94
N GLN A 53 -32.66 -9.97 -11.52
CA GLN A 53 -32.39 -8.58 -11.94
C GLN A 53 -32.14 -7.68 -10.71
N GLU A 54 -33.01 -7.75 -9.69
CA GLU A 54 -32.87 -6.95 -8.48
C GLU A 54 -31.58 -7.30 -7.69
N THR A 55 -31.22 -8.60 -7.64
CA THR A 55 -29.95 -9.04 -7.02
C THR A 55 -28.73 -8.51 -7.78
N ASN A 56 -28.75 -8.54 -9.13
CA ASN A 56 -27.66 -8.00 -9.94
C ASN A 56 -27.50 -6.47 -9.77
N ILE A 57 -28.59 -5.73 -9.59
CA ILE A 57 -28.53 -4.28 -9.34
C ILE A 57 -27.85 -4.02 -8.00
N VAL A 58 -28.21 -4.73 -6.93
CA VAL A 58 -27.59 -4.60 -5.61
C VAL A 58 -26.10 -4.96 -5.68
N TYR A 59 -25.76 -6.04 -6.37
CA TYR A 59 -24.39 -6.49 -6.53
C TYR A 59 -23.51 -5.48 -7.29
N ASN A 60 -23.98 -4.99 -8.44
CA ASN A 60 -23.23 -4.04 -9.26
C ASN A 60 -23.04 -2.69 -8.54
N GLN A 61 -24.04 -2.20 -7.83
CA GLN A 61 -23.94 -0.98 -7.02
C GLN A 61 -22.95 -1.14 -5.86
N SER A 62 -22.84 -2.35 -5.29
CA SER A 62 -21.86 -2.63 -4.22
C SER A 62 -20.42 -2.63 -4.72
N LEU A 63 -20.17 -3.02 -5.98
CA LEU A 63 -18.83 -3.09 -6.58
C LEU A 63 -18.34 -1.74 -7.12
N LEU A 64 -19.21 -0.96 -7.76
CA LEU A 64 -18.78 0.23 -8.49
C LEU A 64 -18.72 1.49 -7.63
N GLY A 65 -19.27 1.48 -6.41
CA GLY A 65 -19.25 2.65 -5.52
C GLY A 65 -19.98 3.89 -6.07
N ASP A 66 -20.55 3.80 -7.24
CA ASP A 66 -21.23 4.88 -7.94
C ASP A 66 -22.71 4.90 -7.53
N THR A 67 -22.99 5.71 -6.54
CA THR A 67 -24.38 6.06 -6.20
C THR A 67 -24.83 7.18 -7.14
N ASN A 68 -25.14 6.86 -8.38
CA ASN A 68 -26.01 7.73 -9.18
C ASN A 68 -27.39 7.70 -8.54
N GLU A 69 -27.73 8.73 -7.78
CA GLU A 69 -29.01 8.89 -7.09
C GLU A 69 -30.25 8.85 -8.01
N ASN A 70 -30.02 8.87 -9.33
CA ASN A 70 -31.10 8.90 -10.32
C ASN A 70 -31.58 7.53 -10.80
N ASP A 71 -30.93 6.43 -10.43
CA ASP A 71 -31.38 5.09 -10.81
C ASP A 71 -32.20 4.45 -9.68
N SER A 72 -33.33 5.07 -9.37
CA SER A 72 -34.36 4.55 -8.45
C SER A 72 -35.15 3.41 -9.11
N THR A 73 -34.45 2.34 -9.50
CA THR A 73 -35.12 1.07 -9.80
C THR A 73 -35.82 0.60 -8.54
N LYS A 74 -37.15 0.60 -8.56
CA LYS A 74 -37.99 0.18 -7.42
C LYS A 74 -37.71 -1.30 -7.15
N LEU A 75 -36.90 -1.61 -6.15
CA LEU A 75 -36.82 -2.96 -5.59
C LEU A 75 -38.16 -3.30 -4.95
N THR A 76 -38.68 -4.48 -5.21
CA THR A 76 -39.98 -4.91 -4.71
C THR A 76 -39.91 -5.92 -3.57
N LEU A 77 -38.73 -6.54 -3.39
CA LEU A 77 -38.51 -7.49 -2.29
C LEU A 77 -37.98 -6.73 -1.07
N ILE A 78 -38.69 -6.76 0.03
CA ILE A 78 -38.39 -6.04 1.28
C ILE A 78 -36.97 -6.41 1.79
N GLU A 79 -36.61 -7.71 1.74
CA GLU A 79 -35.31 -8.21 2.19
C GLU A 79 -34.16 -7.66 1.36
N LEU A 80 -34.38 -7.46 0.04
CA LEU A 80 -33.36 -6.86 -0.83
C LEU A 80 -33.22 -5.34 -0.60
N ILE A 81 -34.33 -4.67 -0.26
CA ILE A 81 -34.32 -3.24 0.11
C ILE A 81 -33.51 -3.04 1.39
N GLU A 82 -33.75 -3.85 2.41
CA GLU A 82 -32.99 -3.77 3.67
C GLU A 82 -31.49 -4.08 3.47
N THR A 83 -31.20 -5.10 2.68
CA THR A 83 -29.80 -5.48 2.37
C THR A 83 -29.08 -4.36 1.62
N ARG A 84 -29.72 -3.76 0.62
CA ARG A 84 -29.19 -2.59 -0.11
C ARG A 84 -28.90 -1.43 0.83
N GLN A 85 -29.84 -1.11 1.72
CA GLN A 85 -29.70 -0.03 2.67
C GLN A 85 -28.50 -0.26 3.62
N LYS A 86 -28.35 -1.46 4.16
CA LYS A 86 -27.21 -1.83 4.99
C LYS A 86 -25.88 -1.74 4.24
N ILE A 87 -25.83 -2.18 2.98
CA ILE A 87 -24.64 -2.06 2.14
C ILE A 87 -24.30 -0.58 1.90
N GLN A 88 -25.28 0.26 1.58
CA GLN A 88 -25.07 1.70 1.37
C GLN A 88 -24.58 2.41 2.65
N GLU A 89 -25.15 2.07 3.80
CA GLU A 89 -24.69 2.59 5.11
C GLU A 89 -23.23 2.17 5.40
N MET A 90 -22.89 0.91 5.14
CA MET A 90 -21.53 0.41 5.31
C MET A 90 -20.55 1.10 4.36
N GLN A 91 -20.88 1.25 3.08
CA GLN A 91 -20.06 1.97 2.09
C GLN A 91 -19.85 3.45 2.49
N SER A 92 -20.93 4.12 2.91
CA SER A 92 -20.85 5.52 3.37
C SER A 92 -19.98 5.66 4.61
N THR A 93 -20.01 4.68 5.50
CA THR A 93 -19.20 4.63 6.72
C THR A 93 -17.72 4.38 6.38
N ILE A 94 -17.43 3.42 5.50
CA ILE A 94 -16.07 3.14 5.01
C ILE A 94 -15.50 4.37 4.29
N LYS A 95 -16.29 5.00 3.40
CA LYS A 95 -15.87 6.21 2.68
C LYS A 95 -15.55 7.35 3.64
N ARG A 96 -16.39 7.56 4.68
CA ARG A 96 -16.13 8.55 5.74
C ARG A 96 -14.88 8.23 6.55
N MET A 97 -14.66 6.97 6.92
CA MET A 97 -13.44 6.54 7.64
C MET A 97 -12.18 6.78 6.80
N ILE A 98 -12.17 6.38 5.53
CA ILE A 98 -11.05 6.61 4.62
C ILE A 98 -10.79 8.11 4.46
N GLN A 99 -11.82 8.92 4.30
CA GLN A 99 -11.69 10.36 4.14
C GLN A 99 -11.18 11.03 5.42
N SER A 100 -11.66 10.62 6.60
CA SER A 100 -11.17 11.07 7.89
C SER A 100 -9.71 10.69 8.12
N GLU A 101 -9.32 9.45 7.81
CA GLU A 101 -7.93 9.01 7.91
C GLU A 101 -7.02 9.80 6.97
N LYS A 102 -7.46 10.04 5.74
CA LYS A 102 -6.73 10.85 4.77
C LYS A 102 -6.56 12.29 5.27
N GLN A 103 -7.60 12.87 5.83
CA GLN A 103 -7.59 14.23 6.35
C GLN A 103 -6.67 14.36 7.57
N GLN A 104 -6.73 13.43 8.51
CA GLN A 104 -5.81 13.38 9.66
C GLN A 104 -4.35 13.25 9.23
N LYS A 105 -4.08 12.40 8.22
CA LYS A 105 -2.73 12.29 7.65
C LYS A 105 -2.27 13.60 7.01
N GLN A 106 -3.12 14.25 6.23
CA GLN A 106 -2.79 15.56 5.62
C GLN A 106 -2.52 16.63 6.66
N GLU A 107 -3.33 16.69 7.70
CA GLU A 107 -3.16 17.63 8.83
C GLU A 107 -1.82 17.40 9.54
N LEU A 108 -1.52 16.17 9.91
CA LEU A 108 -0.24 15.81 10.54
C LEU A 108 0.95 16.22 9.66
N MET A 109 0.84 16.04 8.36
CA MET A 109 1.90 16.36 7.42
C MET A 109 2.07 17.87 7.25
N PHE A 110 0.98 18.61 7.20
CA PHE A 110 1.01 20.06 7.17
C PHE A 110 1.69 20.62 8.43
N GLN A 111 1.33 20.10 9.62
CA GLN A 111 1.95 20.49 10.89
C GLN A 111 3.44 20.20 10.92
N VAL A 112 3.86 18.99 10.48
CA VAL A 112 5.27 18.59 10.40
C VAL A 112 6.04 19.49 9.43
N SER A 113 5.48 19.76 8.24
CA SER A 113 6.12 20.61 7.24
C SER A 113 6.23 22.07 7.73
N ALA A 114 5.19 22.59 8.36
CA ALA A 114 5.18 23.94 8.91
C ALA A 114 6.22 24.09 10.04
N ALA A 115 6.23 23.15 11.00
CA ALA A 115 7.20 23.13 12.07
C ALA A 115 8.65 23.04 11.55
N ALA A 116 8.89 22.19 10.55
CA ALA A 116 10.20 22.07 9.93
C ALA A 116 10.65 23.36 9.22
N HIS A 117 9.72 24.04 8.55
CA HIS A 117 10.00 25.33 7.90
C HIS A 117 10.33 26.43 8.93
N ASP A 118 9.51 26.55 9.98
CA ASP A 118 9.64 27.61 11.00
C ASP A 118 10.92 27.44 11.84
N LEU A 119 11.33 26.20 12.08
CA LEU A 119 12.58 25.88 12.77
C LEU A 119 13.81 26.03 11.88
N LYS A 120 13.71 25.91 10.57
CA LYS A 120 14.81 26.10 9.63
C LYS A 120 15.36 27.52 9.67
N THR A 121 14.50 28.52 9.80
CA THR A 121 14.88 29.94 9.81
C THR A 121 15.81 30.31 10.99
N PRO A 122 15.43 30.07 12.27
CA PRO A 122 16.31 30.37 13.40
C PRO A 122 17.58 29.53 13.38
N LEU A 123 17.51 28.29 12.88
CA LEU A 123 18.65 27.43 12.72
C LEU A 123 19.67 28.00 11.73
N THR A 124 19.21 28.51 10.59
CA THR A 124 20.06 29.17 9.59
C THR A 124 20.75 30.41 10.18
N ILE A 125 20.05 31.16 11.05
CA ILE A 125 20.62 32.33 11.72
C ILE A 125 21.71 31.91 12.73
N ILE A 126 21.45 30.86 13.53
CA ILE A 126 22.44 30.33 14.49
C ILE A 126 23.67 29.85 13.76
N GLN A 127 23.48 29.08 12.68
CA GLN A 127 24.57 28.54 11.85
C GLN A 127 25.40 29.65 11.20
N GLY A 128 24.73 30.67 10.64
CA GLY A 128 25.39 31.83 10.03
C GLY A 128 26.20 32.64 11.05
N ASN A 129 25.64 32.86 12.24
CA ASN A 129 26.34 33.57 13.30
C ASN A 129 27.54 32.78 13.85
N ALA A 130 27.40 31.46 14.01
CA ALA A 130 28.48 30.60 14.45
C ALA A 130 29.65 30.60 13.44
N GLN A 131 29.37 30.48 12.14
CA GLN A 131 30.36 30.56 11.07
C GLN A 131 31.03 31.94 10.99
N PHE A 132 30.26 33.00 11.15
CA PHE A 132 30.80 34.37 11.16
C PHE A 132 31.76 34.58 12.32
N LEU A 133 31.43 34.14 13.53
CA LEU A 133 32.32 34.24 14.70
C LEU A 133 33.56 33.35 14.58
N GLN A 134 33.45 32.17 13.96
CA GLN A 134 34.61 31.33 13.64
C GLN A 134 35.61 32.03 12.70
N SER A 135 35.12 32.82 11.74
CA SER A 135 35.96 33.55 10.79
C SER A 135 36.75 34.70 11.42
N MET A 136 36.41 35.11 12.65
CA MET A 136 37.05 36.24 13.38
C MET A 136 38.32 35.86 14.18
N ASP A 137 38.87 34.67 13.99
CA ASP A 137 40.12 34.19 14.65
C ASP A 137 40.08 34.37 16.20
N ILE A 138 39.00 33.94 16.78
CA ILE A 138 38.79 34.02 18.23
C ILE A 138 39.48 32.83 18.89
N SER A 139 40.54 33.08 19.62
CA SER A 139 41.30 32.04 20.33
C SER A 139 40.65 31.67 21.66
N GLY A 140 40.71 30.35 22.00
CA GLY A 140 40.31 29.83 23.31
C GLY A 140 38.96 29.13 23.35
N ASN A 141 38.34 28.98 24.52
CA ASN A 141 37.09 28.28 24.76
C ASN A 141 35.88 28.74 23.93
N ILE A 142 35.92 30.01 23.47
CA ILE A 142 34.84 30.58 22.63
C ILE A 142 34.81 29.91 21.27
N GLY A 143 35.96 29.63 20.66
CA GLY A 143 36.03 28.91 19.38
C GLY A 143 35.44 27.49 19.46
N GLN A 144 35.68 26.80 20.57
CA GLN A 144 35.08 25.47 20.79
C GLN A 144 33.56 25.54 20.95
N CYS A 145 33.06 26.49 21.75
CA CYS A 145 31.60 26.71 21.89
C CYS A 145 30.93 27.04 20.56
N LEU A 146 31.57 27.82 19.70
CA LEU A 146 31.05 28.16 18.38
C LEU A 146 31.06 26.93 17.46
N GLY A 147 32.07 26.10 17.50
CA GLY A 147 32.13 24.83 16.78
C GLY A 147 31.00 23.89 17.20
N ASP A 148 30.70 23.80 18.50
CA ASP A 148 29.62 23.00 19.05
C ASP A 148 28.24 23.51 18.59
N ILE A 149 28.04 24.84 18.54
CA ILE A 149 26.79 25.45 18.02
C ILE A 149 26.62 25.15 16.53
N GLU A 150 27.68 25.28 15.73
CA GLU A 150 27.61 24.95 14.32
C GLU A 150 27.27 23.48 14.11
N LEU A 151 27.90 22.58 14.83
CA LEU A 151 27.69 21.14 14.78
C LEU A 151 26.24 20.78 15.17
N ALA A 152 25.72 21.36 16.27
CA ALA A 152 24.35 21.17 16.72
C ALA A 152 23.33 21.71 15.68
N SER A 153 23.65 22.86 15.06
CA SER A 153 22.82 23.46 14.01
C SER A 153 22.77 22.58 12.75
N GLN A 154 23.91 22.03 12.34
CA GLN A 154 23.99 21.09 11.21
C GLN A 154 23.22 19.79 11.50
N GLN A 155 23.28 19.26 12.73
CA GLN A 155 22.54 18.09 13.16
C GLN A 155 21.04 18.33 13.10
N LEU A 156 20.58 19.45 13.62
CA LEU A 156 19.16 19.81 13.62
C LEU A 156 18.64 19.98 12.19
N ASN A 157 19.40 20.61 11.30
CA ASN A 157 19.05 20.74 9.88
C ASN A 157 18.93 19.36 9.19
N ARG A 158 19.83 18.42 9.47
CA ARG A 158 19.72 17.03 8.97
C ARG A 158 18.46 16.35 9.47
N TYR A 159 18.12 16.53 10.76
CA TYR A 159 16.90 15.99 11.36
C TYR A 159 15.64 16.48 10.63
N PHE A 160 15.52 17.78 10.42
CA PHE A 160 14.36 18.36 9.72
C PHE A 160 14.25 17.88 8.28
N ASN A 161 15.35 17.82 7.57
CA ASN A 161 15.36 17.30 6.20
C ASN A 161 14.91 15.83 6.14
N GLN A 162 15.32 15.01 7.11
CA GLN A 162 14.83 13.62 7.22
C GLN A 162 13.33 13.56 7.52
N LEU A 163 12.84 14.40 8.43
CA LEU A 163 11.43 14.46 8.80
C LEU A 163 10.55 14.94 7.64
N ILE A 164 10.97 15.99 6.92
CA ILE A 164 10.29 16.47 5.72
C ILE A 164 10.25 15.37 4.65
N ASN A 165 11.36 14.69 4.41
CA ASN A 165 11.39 13.61 3.43
C ASN A 165 10.50 12.43 3.83
N TYR A 166 10.46 12.08 5.12
CA TYR A 166 9.55 11.08 5.64
C TYR A 166 8.09 11.52 5.44
N SER A 167 7.77 12.78 5.75
CA SER A 167 6.42 13.31 5.57
C SER A 167 5.97 13.25 4.11
N LYS A 168 6.85 13.56 3.16
CA LYS A 168 6.55 13.48 1.71
C LYS A 168 6.14 12.08 1.26
N THR A 169 6.55 11.02 1.96
CA THR A 169 6.14 9.64 1.62
C THR A 169 4.66 9.35 1.88
N PHE A 170 3.93 10.23 2.55
CA PHE A 170 2.49 10.07 2.76
C PHE A 170 1.65 10.65 1.60
N TYR A 171 2.21 11.51 0.77
CA TYR A 171 1.55 11.96 -0.45
C TYR A 171 1.64 10.84 -1.49
N ASN A 172 0.51 10.25 -1.84
CA ASN A 172 0.40 9.26 -2.93
C ASN A 172 0.41 9.99 -4.29
N ASP A 173 1.45 10.78 -4.53
CA ASP A 173 1.63 11.40 -5.83
C ASP A 173 2.35 10.41 -6.75
N THR A 174 1.58 9.75 -7.61
CA THR A 174 2.10 8.82 -8.62
C THR A 174 2.67 9.54 -9.84
N SER A 175 2.58 10.88 -9.90
CA SER A 175 3.12 11.67 -11.02
C SER A 175 4.64 11.55 -11.19
N ASN A 176 5.34 11.18 -10.11
CA ASN A 176 6.80 11.00 -10.09
C ASN A 176 7.23 9.52 -10.19
N TRP A 177 6.32 8.65 -10.63
CA TRP A 177 6.66 7.25 -10.85
C TRP A 177 7.11 7.04 -12.29
N GLU A 178 8.23 6.36 -12.45
CA GLU A 178 8.87 6.10 -13.72
C GLU A 178 9.04 4.59 -13.92
N ASN A 179 8.90 4.14 -15.15
CA ASN A 179 9.20 2.76 -15.52
C ASN A 179 10.64 2.70 -16.06
N LEU A 180 11.56 2.23 -15.24
CA LEU A 180 13.00 2.26 -15.51
C LEU A 180 13.55 0.85 -15.72
N SER A 181 14.52 0.73 -16.64
CA SER A 181 15.26 -0.52 -16.78
C SER A 181 16.18 -0.74 -15.56
N SER A 182 16.34 -1.99 -15.18
CA SER A 182 17.26 -2.35 -14.10
C SER A 182 18.69 -1.86 -14.37
N ASP A 183 19.17 -1.95 -15.60
CA ASP A 183 20.54 -1.55 -15.94
C ASP A 183 20.79 -0.07 -15.64
N TYR A 184 19.88 0.80 -16.06
CA TYR A 184 19.95 2.23 -15.75
C TYR A 184 19.88 2.49 -14.23
N LEU A 185 18.95 1.81 -13.54
CA LEU A 185 18.75 1.95 -12.11
C LEU A 185 19.98 1.53 -11.31
N LEU A 186 20.59 0.40 -11.68
CA LEU A 186 21.77 -0.12 -11.00
C LEU A 186 22.99 0.78 -11.24
N GLU A 187 23.19 1.26 -12.47
CA GLU A 187 24.26 2.20 -12.79
C GLU A 187 24.18 3.47 -11.94
N LEU A 188 22.98 4.04 -11.85
CA LEU A 188 22.72 5.22 -11.03
C LEU A 188 22.99 4.94 -9.53
N PHE A 189 22.51 3.81 -9.02
CA PHE A 189 22.73 3.44 -7.61
C PHE A 189 24.21 3.25 -7.31
N GLU A 190 24.95 2.58 -8.19
CA GLU A 190 26.38 2.39 -8.01
C GLU A 190 27.15 3.72 -8.02
N GLN A 191 26.78 4.64 -8.90
CA GLN A 191 27.40 5.97 -8.95
C GLN A 191 27.15 6.74 -7.66
N GLU A 192 25.90 6.83 -7.21
CA GLU A 192 25.53 7.57 -5.99
C GLU A 192 26.12 6.93 -4.73
N ILE A 193 26.10 5.60 -4.62
CA ILE A 193 26.68 4.88 -3.49
C ILE A 193 28.20 5.11 -3.45
N LYS A 194 28.90 5.02 -4.58
CA LYS A 194 30.37 5.27 -4.66
C LYS A 194 30.71 6.69 -4.20
N LEU A 195 29.91 7.69 -4.57
CA LEU A 195 30.13 9.07 -4.15
C LEU A 195 30.09 9.26 -2.63
N ILE A 196 29.12 8.64 -1.94
CA ILE A 196 28.99 8.81 -0.48
C ILE A 196 29.94 7.91 0.32
N THR A 197 30.43 6.82 -0.29
CA THR A 197 31.30 5.84 0.37
C THR A 197 32.79 6.09 0.09
N ASP A 198 33.11 7.05 -0.77
CA ASP A 198 34.50 7.38 -1.10
C ASP A 198 35.33 7.61 0.19
N LYS A 199 36.44 6.87 0.32
CA LYS A 199 37.33 6.87 1.51
C LYS A 199 36.69 6.48 2.85
N LYS A 200 35.40 6.03 2.87
CA LYS A 200 34.72 5.65 4.11
C LYS A 200 34.45 4.16 4.24
N ALA A 201 34.30 3.44 3.11
CA ALA A 201 34.02 2.03 3.10
C ALA A 201 34.53 1.35 1.82
N ASN A 202 34.74 0.02 1.89
CA ASN A 202 34.99 -0.83 0.73
C ASN A 202 33.67 -1.37 0.20
N ILE A 203 33.25 -0.92 -0.99
CA ILE A 203 31.99 -1.33 -1.60
C ILE A 203 32.21 -2.42 -2.64
N GLN A 204 31.36 -3.46 -2.57
CA GLN A 204 31.29 -4.55 -3.53
C GLN A 204 29.88 -4.68 -4.07
N PHE A 205 29.76 -4.64 -5.40
CA PHE A 205 28.45 -4.83 -6.08
C PHE A 205 28.38 -6.19 -6.73
N SER A 206 27.22 -6.83 -6.63
CA SER A 206 26.93 -8.12 -7.27
C SER A 206 25.56 -8.02 -7.97
N ASN A 207 25.57 -8.14 -9.29
CA ASN A 207 24.35 -8.17 -10.09
C ASN A 207 24.04 -9.62 -10.50
N ASN A 208 23.00 -10.20 -9.91
CA ASN A 208 22.50 -11.54 -10.18
C ASN A 208 21.11 -11.51 -10.86
N LEU A 209 20.83 -10.46 -11.63
CA LEU A 209 19.61 -10.39 -12.43
C LEU A 209 19.78 -11.23 -13.71
N PRO A 210 18.80 -12.08 -14.08
CA PRO A 210 18.91 -12.96 -15.25
C PRO A 210 18.87 -12.19 -16.58
N THR A 211 18.15 -11.10 -16.63
CA THR A 211 17.95 -10.21 -17.80
C THR A 211 17.63 -8.82 -17.30
N PRO A 212 17.77 -7.80 -18.14
CA PRO A 212 17.20 -6.48 -17.82
C PRO A 212 15.70 -6.59 -17.53
N ILE A 213 15.28 -6.09 -16.37
CA ILE A 213 13.87 -6.01 -15.96
C ILE A 213 13.45 -4.55 -15.91
N TYR A 214 12.15 -4.30 -15.98
CA TYR A 214 11.59 -2.96 -15.84
C TYR A 214 10.90 -2.84 -14.49
N LEU A 215 11.20 -1.76 -13.78
CA LEU A 215 10.68 -1.48 -12.44
C LEU A 215 9.92 -0.16 -12.45
N THR A 216 8.67 -0.19 -12.02
CA THR A 216 7.88 1.03 -11.84
C THR A 216 8.04 1.54 -10.43
N LEU A 217 8.75 2.67 -10.28
CA LEU A 217 9.07 3.22 -8.95
C LEU A 217 9.25 4.74 -8.96
N ASN A 218 9.18 5.34 -7.78
CA ASN A 218 9.64 6.71 -7.57
C ASN A 218 11.16 6.70 -7.30
N LEU A 219 11.93 7.05 -8.32
CA LEU A 219 13.39 6.98 -8.30
C LEU A 219 13.99 7.74 -7.12
N ASN A 220 13.54 8.97 -6.86
CA ASN A 220 14.07 9.80 -5.78
C ASN A 220 13.83 9.19 -4.39
N LEU A 221 12.65 8.64 -4.15
CA LEU A 221 12.34 8.00 -2.87
C LEU A 221 13.15 6.71 -2.69
N PHE A 222 13.24 5.91 -3.75
CA PHE A 222 13.91 4.61 -3.69
C PHE A 222 15.43 4.78 -3.54
N LEU A 223 16.04 5.71 -4.28
CA LEU A 223 17.45 6.06 -4.15
C LEU A 223 17.78 6.52 -2.72
N ARG A 224 16.98 7.44 -2.17
CA ARG A 224 17.17 7.91 -0.78
C ARG A 224 17.02 6.80 0.26
N ALA A 225 16.10 5.86 0.04
CA ALA A 225 15.96 4.71 0.93
C ALA A 225 17.22 3.83 0.90
N THR A 226 17.75 3.56 -0.28
CA THR A 226 19.01 2.82 -0.45
C THR A 226 20.19 3.54 0.22
N LEU A 227 20.35 4.83 -0.02
CA LEU A 227 21.40 5.64 0.59
C LEU A 227 21.27 5.73 2.12
N ASN A 228 20.07 5.75 2.68
CA ASN A 228 19.86 5.66 4.13
C ASN A 228 20.38 4.35 4.72
N ILE A 229 20.21 3.23 4.02
CA ILE A 229 20.75 1.93 4.47
C ILE A 229 22.29 1.95 4.40
N ILE A 230 22.87 2.49 3.32
CA ILE A 230 24.32 2.59 3.15
C ILE A 230 24.93 3.49 4.24
N ASN A 231 24.36 4.65 4.51
CA ASN A 231 24.81 5.53 5.59
C ASN A 231 24.74 4.84 6.96
N ASN A 232 23.62 4.14 7.25
CA ASN A 232 23.53 3.36 8.47
C ASN A 232 24.59 2.26 8.55
N ALA A 233 24.91 1.61 7.43
CA ALA A 233 25.94 0.58 7.37
C ALA A 233 27.33 1.13 7.69
N ILE A 234 27.65 2.35 7.26
CA ILE A 234 28.90 3.05 7.57
C ILE A 234 28.91 3.48 9.03
N ASP A 235 27.87 4.18 9.48
CA ASP A 235 27.81 4.84 10.78
C ASP A 235 27.73 3.86 11.96
N HIS A 236 27.15 2.66 11.75
CA HIS A 236 27.01 1.63 12.79
C HIS A 236 28.04 0.49 12.69
N SER A 237 28.98 0.57 11.78
CA SER A 237 30.09 -0.41 11.75
C SER A 237 31.08 -0.16 12.88
N LYS A 238 31.61 -1.24 13.45
CA LYS A 238 32.73 -1.18 14.42
C LYS A 238 34.07 -0.92 13.74
N SER A 239 34.15 -1.16 12.44
CA SER A 239 35.34 -0.90 11.63
C SER A 239 35.38 0.53 11.14
N ASN A 240 36.54 1.19 11.17
CA ASN A 240 36.73 2.50 10.56
C ASN A 240 36.64 2.48 9.02
N TYR A 241 36.74 1.29 8.42
CA TYR A 241 36.66 1.10 6.96
C TYR A 241 35.90 -0.22 6.68
N PRO A 242 34.55 -0.23 6.84
CA PRO A 242 33.76 -1.44 6.70
C PRO A 242 33.70 -1.94 5.25
N VAL A 243 33.50 -3.25 5.11
CA VAL A 243 33.15 -3.84 3.82
C VAL A 243 31.63 -3.85 3.71
N ILE A 244 31.11 -3.27 2.63
CA ILE A 244 29.67 -3.24 2.33
C ILE A 244 29.45 -3.98 1.01
N ARG A 245 28.59 -5.01 1.04
CA ARG A 245 28.17 -5.76 -0.17
C ARG A 245 26.76 -5.36 -0.54
N VAL A 246 26.55 -5.02 -1.82
CA VAL A 246 25.24 -4.68 -2.39
C VAL A 246 24.93 -5.71 -3.47
N ASP A 247 23.91 -6.53 -3.22
CA ASP A 247 23.46 -7.60 -4.11
C ASP A 247 22.10 -7.29 -4.69
N TYR A 248 21.95 -7.51 -6.01
CA TYR A 248 20.69 -7.38 -6.74
C TYR A 248 20.24 -8.75 -7.25
N LYS A 249 18.97 -9.12 -6.99
CA LYS A 249 18.41 -10.43 -7.37
C LYS A 249 16.96 -10.30 -7.81
N LEU A 250 16.55 -11.22 -8.69
CA LEU A 250 15.14 -11.45 -9.04
C LEU A 250 14.75 -12.86 -8.56
N ILE A 251 13.76 -12.95 -7.69
CA ILE A 251 13.23 -14.21 -7.15
C ILE A 251 11.69 -14.10 -7.13
N ASP A 252 11.00 -15.08 -7.70
CA ASP A 252 9.53 -15.15 -7.70
C ASP A 252 8.85 -13.85 -8.15
N ASN A 253 9.32 -13.26 -9.25
CA ASN A 253 8.85 -12.00 -9.81
C ASN A 253 8.94 -10.80 -8.84
N LYS A 254 9.90 -10.85 -7.91
CA LYS A 254 10.23 -9.76 -7.01
C LYS A 254 11.69 -9.37 -7.16
N PHE A 255 11.92 -8.09 -7.28
CA PHE A 255 13.25 -7.50 -7.23
C PHE A 255 13.71 -7.36 -5.77
N TYR A 256 14.94 -7.76 -5.50
CA TYR A 256 15.59 -7.67 -4.20
C TYR A 256 16.86 -6.85 -4.31
N ILE A 257 16.99 -5.86 -3.42
CA ILE A 257 18.26 -5.20 -3.12
C ILE A 257 18.65 -5.57 -1.70
N SER A 258 19.82 -6.19 -1.54
CA SER A 258 20.35 -6.65 -0.26
C SER A 258 21.65 -5.89 0.04
N ILE A 259 21.74 -5.26 1.18
CA ILE A 259 22.90 -4.50 1.65
C ILE A 259 23.40 -5.15 2.94
N TRP A 260 24.58 -5.72 2.86
CA TRP A 260 25.27 -6.33 4.00
C TRP A 260 26.50 -5.52 4.37
N ASN A 261 26.76 -5.32 5.65
CA ASN A 261 27.97 -4.68 6.14
C ASN A 261 28.66 -5.54 7.19
N SER A 262 30.01 -5.57 7.10
CA SER A 262 30.86 -6.28 8.05
C SER A 262 30.86 -5.61 9.44
N ASP A 263 31.20 -6.41 10.46
CA ASP A 263 31.48 -5.94 11.82
C ASP A 263 30.34 -5.13 12.45
N SER A 264 29.11 -5.48 12.10
CA SER A 264 27.88 -4.85 12.60
C SER A 264 26.85 -5.90 12.95
N SER A 265 25.96 -5.58 13.87
CA SER A 265 24.85 -6.46 14.25
C SER A 265 23.66 -5.66 14.73
N PHE A 266 22.46 -6.14 14.43
CA PHE A 266 21.23 -5.63 15.02
C PHE A 266 20.98 -6.30 16.36
N SER A 267 20.53 -5.54 17.35
CA SER A 267 19.99 -6.08 18.60
C SER A 267 18.63 -6.73 18.37
N GLU A 268 18.22 -7.62 19.26
CA GLU A 268 16.87 -8.23 19.25
C GLU A 268 15.77 -7.16 19.31
N ASN A 269 15.96 -6.16 20.15
CA ASN A 269 15.02 -5.04 20.28
C ASN A 269 14.85 -4.26 18.96
N LEU A 270 15.94 -4.06 18.22
CA LEU A 270 15.87 -3.39 16.93
C LEU A 270 15.16 -4.26 15.90
N LEU A 271 15.43 -5.57 15.87
CA LEU A 271 14.78 -6.51 14.95
C LEU A 271 13.27 -6.59 15.16
N GLU A 272 12.79 -6.41 16.39
CA GLU A 272 11.35 -6.36 16.69
C GLU A 272 10.70 -5.02 16.35
N LYS A 273 11.42 -3.91 16.59
CA LYS A 273 10.86 -2.55 16.58
C LYS A 273 11.31 -1.70 15.39
N TYR A 274 12.08 -2.27 14.45
CA TYR A 274 12.55 -1.49 13.30
C TYR A 274 11.39 -0.90 12.50
N GLY A 275 11.59 0.31 12.03
CA GLY A 275 10.59 1.06 11.27
C GLY A 275 9.52 1.74 12.12
N LEU A 276 9.64 1.72 13.45
CA LEU A 276 8.96 2.69 14.31
C LEU A 276 9.69 4.02 14.22
N LEU A 277 8.94 5.11 14.04
CA LEU A 277 9.48 6.45 13.96
C LEU A 277 10.12 6.83 15.32
N PHE A 278 11.30 7.44 15.28
CA PHE A 278 12.08 7.86 16.45
C PHE A 278 12.60 6.71 17.33
N TYR A 279 12.51 5.46 16.88
CA TYR A 279 13.11 4.37 17.62
C TYR A 279 14.64 4.35 17.43
N GLN A 280 15.36 4.37 18.52
CA GLN A 280 16.81 4.25 18.58
C GLN A 280 17.18 3.16 19.57
N ASP A 281 18.12 2.31 19.20
CA ASP A 281 18.69 1.34 20.10
C ASP A 281 19.83 1.96 20.91
N LYS A 282 19.56 2.25 22.18
CA LYS A 282 20.53 2.89 23.08
C LYS A 282 21.79 2.04 23.34
N GLN A 283 21.75 0.73 23.05
CA GLN A 283 22.88 -0.18 23.27
C GLN A 283 23.86 -0.20 22.07
N ALA A 284 23.43 0.22 20.90
CA ALA A 284 24.24 0.22 19.68
C ALA A 284 25.07 1.50 19.47
N THR A 285 24.87 2.53 20.27
CA THR A 285 25.55 3.83 20.12
C THR A 285 26.79 3.91 20.98
N ASN A 286 27.89 3.27 20.56
CA ASN A 286 29.22 3.50 21.15
C ASN A 286 29.91 4.74 20.59
N SER A 287 29.27 5.51 19.72
CA SER A 287 29.82 6.74 19.18
C SER A 287 29.26 7.95 19.92
N GLU A 288 30.14 8.72 20.55
CA GLU A 288 29.83 10.05 21.12
C GLU A 288 29.24 11.04 20.09
N GLN A 289 29.10 10.62 18.84
CA GLN A 289 28.50 11.35 17.72
C GLN A 289 27.12 10.79 17.31
N GLY A 290 26.27 10.45 18.28
CA GLY A 290 24.93 9.93 18.06
C GLY A 290 23.99 10.82 17.22
N ASN A 291 24.25 10.89 15.91
CA ASN A 291 23.52 11.72 14.93
C ASN A 291 22.30 11.02 14.31
N HIS A 292 21.81 9.92 14.90
CA HIS A 292 20.72 9.16 14.35
C HIS A 292 19.42 9.49 15.09
N PHE A 293 18.42 9.94 14.34
CA PHE A 293 17.12 10.36 14.92
C PHE A 293 16.06 9.28 14.89
N GLY A 294 16.41 8.05 14.47
CA GLY A 294 15.46 6.95 14.37
C GLY A 294 14.42 7.11 13.24
N ILE A 295 14.71 7.94 12.24
CA ILE A 295 13.82 8.18 11.09
C ILE A 295 14.24 7.34 9.89
N GLY A 296 15.54 7.02 9.74
CA GLY A 296 16.10 6.40 8.55
C GLY A 296 15.43 5.06 8.18
N LEU A 297 15.39 4.10 9.10
CA LEU A 297 14.75 2.79 8.86
C LEU A 297 13.22 2.89 8.74
N ALA A 298 12.58 3.82 9.44
CA ALA A 298 11.16 4.10 9.27
C ALA A 298 10.85 4.61 7.85
N PHE A 299 11.72 5.49 7.32
CA PHE A 299 11.65 5.97 5.93
C PHE A 299 11.82 4.81 4.93
N VAL A 300 12.84 3.98 5.10
CA VAL A 300 13.09 2.81 4.24
C VAL A 300 11.88 1.87 4.22
N LYS A 301 11.34 1.53 5.39
CA LYS A 301 10.14 0.68 5.52
C LYS A 301 8.93 1.30 4.82
N ARG A 302 8.75 2.61 4.96
CA ARG A 302 7.65 3.33 4.33
C ARG A 302 7.79 3.35 2.80
N VAL A 303 8.99 3.63 2.28
CA VAL A 303 9.26 3.61 0.84
C VAL A 303 9.03 2.23 0.27
N ALA A 304 9.55 1.17 0.88
CA ALA A 304 9.28 -0.19 0.43
C ALA A 304 7.77 -0.50 0.37
N LYS A 305 7.02 -0.12 1.41
CA LYS A 305 5.57 -0.32 1.46
C LYS A 305 4.82 0.42 0.35
N ILE A 306 5.22 1.65 0.02
CA ILE A 306 4.61 2.44 -1.08
C ILE A 306 4.80 1.72 -2.41
N HIS A 307 5.98 1.09 -2.62
CA HIS A 307 6.29 0.32 -3.82
C HIS A 307 5.76 -1.13 -3.79
N GLY A 308 4.79 -1.43 -2.90
CA GLY A 308 4.20 -2.77 -2.78
C GLY A 308 5.14 -3.83 -2.20
N GLY A 309 6.27 -3.40 -1.66
CA GLY A 309 7.34 -4.24 -1.17
C GLY A 309 7.44 -4.32 0.35
N GLN A 310 8.54 -4.89 0.81
CA GLN A 310 8.85 -5.11 2.22
C GLN A 310 10.34 -4.89 2.49
N VAL A 311 10.67 -4.63 3.75
CA VAL A 311 12.04 -4.57 4.27
C VAL A 311 12.23 -5.70 5.26
N ASN A 312 13.38 -6.36 5.20
CA ASN A 312 13.79 -7.39 6.17
C ASN A 312 15.18 -7.06 6.71
N LEU A 313 15.34 -7.18 8.02
CA LEU A 313 16.59 -7.01 8.73
C LEU A 313 16.98 -8.35 9.37
N ARG A 314 18.25 -8.74 9.25
CA ARG A 314 18.78 -9.91 9.92
C ARG A 314 20.29 -9.79 10.14
N ASN A 315 20.81 -10.52 11.13
CA ASN A 315 22.23 -10.72 11.28
C ASN A 315 22.66 -11.89 10.39
N PHE A 316 23.73 -11.73 9.64
CA PHE A 316 24.22 -12.72 8.69
C PHE A 316 25.75 -12.63 8.53
N GLU A 317 26.47 -13.76 8.56
CA GLU A 317 27.93 -13.84 8.34
C GLU A 317 28.74 -12.80 9.13
N ASN A 318 28.54 -12.71 10.44
CA ASN A 318 29.18 -11.71 11.30
C ASN A 318 28.97 -10.25 10.84
N GLY A 319 27.82 -9.99 10.22
CA GLY A 319 27.41 -8.67 9.74
C GLY A 319 25.92 -8.43 9.85
N ALA A 320 25.52 -7.20 9.56
CA ALA A 320 24.13 -6.79 9.47
C ALA A 320 23.68 -6.80 8.01
N LEU A 321 22.52 -7.39 7.74
CA LEU A 321 21.92 -7.46 6.41
C LEU A 321 20.55 -6.80 6.40
N VAL A 322 20.37 -5.84 5.50
CA VAL A 322 19.09 -5.21 5.18
C VAL A 322 18.70 -5.59 3.76
N THR A 323 17.49 -6.07 3.58
CA THR A 323 16.96 -6.43 2.27
C THR A 323 15.66 -5.69 2.01
N ILE A 324 15.57 -4.98 0.89
CA ILE A 324 14.33 -4.44 0.35
C ILE A 324 13.86 -5.37 -0.76
N SER A 325 12.58 -5.73 -0.74
CA SER A 325 11.92 -6.44 -1.84
C SER A 325 10.77 -5.62 -2.40
N MET A 326 10.55 -5.69 -3.71
CA MET A 326 9.42 -5.05 -4.38
C MET A 326 8.96 -5.89 -5.59
N PRO A 327 7.67 -5.84 -5.99
CA PRO A 327 7.21 -6.50 -7.19
C PRO A 327 7.83 -5.87 -8.45
N VAL A 328 7.95 -6.68 -9.50
CA VAL A 328 8.40 -6.25 -10.84
C VAL A 328 7.20 -5.98 -11.72
#